data_881c96cb99e5e1af2c88a11da04e15fb
#
_entry.id   881c96cb99e5e1af2c88a11da04e15fb
#
_cell.length_a   1.000
_cell.length_b   1.000
_cell.length_c   1.000
_cell.angle_alpha   90.00
_cell.angle_beta   90.00
_cell.angle_gamma   90.00
#
_symmetry.space_group_name_H-M   'P 1'
#
loop_
_entity.id
_entity.type
_entity.pdbx_description
1 polymer ?
#
loop_
_entity_poly.entity_id
_entity_poly.type
_entity_poly.pdbx_seq_one_letter_code
_entity_poly.pdbx_strand_id
1 'polypeptide(L)'
;MSSTWRRRLTLLAMCIAQGMILLDVTIVNVALPSIQRELHESSGELEWVISAYALSLAALIPLSGTLGDRFGRKRFFAAGMVVFTLGSVACALSASAVELIAARAFQGVGGAMMSALALSILSQAYSGKARASAIGIWATCAGLGFGLGPVVGGLLLGVFGWSSIFWVNVPFGVAGIALTVTVVPESRNPDTRPVDVRGIVISAAGLLALTFGLIESSSSSWTSTAVWASIAAGLVLLASFVWWERRAPFPMIPSQVVKLRRFTTSCGVYLVSYAALTAVYFYLTLLYQDVDGWTALRTGLSWLFMNVPFLVVAQSAGRLSRWLSARAIVAGGCLVTAAGVFTFSTLTPSSPFVIAVTGYVLFGAGTGTWIPGVANVAMRDVPPGLSGTASGVFNASRQVGTSVGLAILGAIEADAATSVWRSHVAHLAGAARQAAAGQAHNVASARISLVIRVLGTGQRAAAEQAFSHGYAVAVLVAGLCLVAAAVLAVFGLRHDRRPELDAVRSLSTGDPGSPASTRLGASPNG
;
A
#
# COMPACT_ATOMS: atom_id res chain seq x y z
N MET A 1 16.35 -34.66 7.09
CA MET A 1 15.65 -33.97 5.98
C MET A 1 16.63 -33.63 4.88
N SER A 2 16.35 -33.99 3.61
CA SER A 2 17.21 -33.60 2.48
C SER A 2 17.28 -32.06 2.36
N SER A 3 18.43 -31.54 1.89
CA SER A 3 18.66 -30.11 1.70
C SER A 3 17.61 -29.46 0.79
N THR A 4 17.12 -30.19 -0.20
CA THR A 4 16.07 -29.75 -1.13
C THR A 4 14.71 -29.58 -0.47
N TRP A 5 14.32 -30.52 0.40
CA TRP A 5 13.06 -30.45 1.14
C TRP A 5 13.05 -29.27 2.12
N ARG A 6 14.15 -29.05 2.82
CA ARG A 6 14.32 -27.93 3.74
C ARG A 6 14.16 -26.57 3.03
N ARG A 7 14.76 -26.42 1.82
CA ARG A 7 14.59 -25.21 1.00
C ARG A 7 13.13 -24.99 0.59
N ARG A 8 12.41 -26.02 0.15
CA ARG A 8 10.99 -25.92 -0.23
C ARG A 8 10.11 -25.47 0.95
N LEU A 9 10.34 -26.01 2.14
CA LEU A 9 9.61 -25.62 3.34
C LEU A 9 9.96 -24.19 3.80
N THR A 10 11.21 -23.76 3.63
CA THR A 10 11.59 -22.34 3.84
C THR A 10 10.82 -21.42 2.90
N LEU A 11 10.72 -21.77 1.61
CA LEU A 11 9.92 -20.99 0.66
C LEU A 11 8.45 -20.95 1.07
N LEU A 12 7.87 -22.07 1.49
CA LEU A 12 6.49 -22.16 1.96
C LEU A 12 6.25 -21.22 3.16
N ALA A 13 7.16 -21.22 4.16
CA ALA A 13 7.06 -20.31 5.30
C ALA A 13 7.04 -18.83 4.89
N MET A 14 7.93 -18.45 3.95
CA MET A 14 7.96 -17.07 3.42
C MET A 14 6.72 -16.73 2.59
N CYS A 15 6.16 -17.70 1.85
CA CYS A 15 4.91 -17.54 1.09
C CYS A 15 3.70 -17.35 2.01
N ILE A 16 3.60 -18.14 3.09
CA ILE A 16 2.55 -17.99 4.11
C ILE A 16 2.61 -16.58 4.70
N ALA A 17 3.78 -16.14 5.16
CA ALA A 17 3.96 -14.83 5.75
C ALA A 17 3.56 -13.70 4.80
N GLN A 18 3.98 -13.76 3.55
CA GLN A 18 3.66 -12.74 2.56
C GLN A 18 2.19 -12.76 2.16
N GLY A 19 1.62 -13.96 2.03
CA GLY A 19 0.18 -14.14 1.78
C GLY A 19 -0.66 -13.55 2.90
N MET A 20 -0.31 -13.79 4.17
CA MET A 20 -0.97 -13.22 5.35
C MET A 20 -0.95 -11.69 5.33
N ILE A 21 0.21 -11.07 5.10
CA ILE A 21 0.36 -9.61 5.08
C ILE A 21 -0.54 -8.98 4.00
N LEU A 22 -0.57 -9.54 2.79
CA LEU A 22 -1.33 -8.94 1.69
C LEU A 22 -2.81 -9.30 1.72
N LEU A 23 -3.16 -10.47 2.20
CA LEU A 23 -4.55 -10.84 2.48
C LEU A 23 -5.13 -9.91 3.54
N ASP A 24 -4.41 -9.68 4.65
CA ASP A 24 -4.82 -8.81 5.74
C ASP A 24 -5.10 -7.36 5.26
N VAL A 25 -4.23 -6.82 4.39
CA VAL A 25 -4.42 -5.48 3.82
C VAL A 25 -5.72 -5.37 3.02
N THR A 26 -6.10 -6.39 2.26
CA THR A 26 -7.25 -6.32 1.36
C THR A 26 -8.56 -6.82 1.97
N ILE A 27 -8.48 -7.79 2.88
CA ILE A 27 -9.65 -8.35 3.56
C ILE A 27 -10.32 -7.32 4.47
N VAL A 28 -9.53 -6.46 5.13
CA VAL A 28 -10.02 -5.39 6.02
C VAL A 28 -10.88 -4.40 5.26
N ASN A 29 -10.50 -4.03 4.01
CA ASN A 29 -11.29 -3.07 3.23
C ASN A 29 -12.74 -3.51 3.01
N VAL A 30 -12.98 -4.81 2.79
CA VAL A 30 -14.34 -5.36 2.60
C VAL A 30 -15.11 -5.41 3.92
N ALA A 31 -14.41 -5.48 5.05
CA ALA A 31 -15.00 -5.54 6.39
C ALA A 31 -15.34 -4.15 6.97
N LEU A 32 -14.79 -3.07 6.43
CA LEU A 32 -14.95 -1.73 6.99
C LEU A 32 -16.40 -1.33 7.30
N PRO A 33 -17.37 -1.54 6.38
CA PRO A 33 -18.77 -1.20 6.67
C PRO A 33 -19.38 -2.04 7.79
N SER A 34 -18.95 -3.29 7.95
CA SER A 34 -19.40 -4.14 9.06
C SER A 34 -18.78 -3.71 10.37
N ILE A 35 -17.49 -3.38 10.40
CA ILE A 35 -16.79 -2.79 11.55
C ILE A 35 -17.48 -1.49 11.97
N GLN A 36 -17.76 -0.61 11.00
CA GLN A 36 -18.43 0.66 11.24
C GLN A 36 -19.79 0.49 11.92
N ARG A 37 -20.59 -0.45 11.42
CA ARG A 37 -21.94 -0.70 11.97
C ARG A 37 -21.92 -1.30 13.37
N GLU A 38 -21.02 -2.23 13.62
CA GLU A 38 -20.97 -2.96 14.90
C GLU A 38 -20.27 -2.15 15.99
N LEU A 39 -19.21 -1.40 15.67
CA LEU A 39 -18.50 -0.56 16.63
C LEU A 39 -19.04 0.88 16.68
N HIS A 40 -20.03 1.23 15.81
CA HIS A 40 -20.64 2.56 15.73
C HIS A 40 -19.66 3.71 15.43
N GLU A 41 -18.67 3.46 14.57
CA GLU A 41 -17.53 4.33 14.34
C GLU A 41 -17.70 5.31 13.17
N SER A 42 -16.91 6.39 13.17
CA SER A 42 -16.85 7.36 12.09
C SER A 42 -15.94 6.90 10.93
N SER A 43 -16.02 7.55 9.76
CA SER A 43 -15.08 7.29 8.66
C SER A 43 -13.63 7.57 9.05
N GLY A 44 -13.37 8.61 9.84
CA GLY A 44 -12.02 8.91 10.32
C GLY A 44 -11.42 7.77 11.15
N GLU A 45 -12.23 7.13 12.00
CA GLU A 45 -11.79 5.97 12.79
C GLU A 45 -11.51 4.76 11.91
N LEU A 46 -12.33 4.53 10.86
CA LEU A 46 -12.05 3.48 9.86
C LEU A 46 -10.77 3.75 9.07
N GLU A 47 -10.51 5.00 8.72
CA GLU A 47 -9.25 5.40 8.09
C GLU A 47 -8.06 5.09 8.99
N TRP A 48 -8.22 5.30 10.32
CA TRP A 48 -7.20 4.93 11.30
C TRP A 48 -6.98 3.43 11.41
N VAL A 49 -8.00 2.59 11.27
CA VAL A 49 -7.85 1.11 11.25
C VAL A 49 -6.89 0.67 10.13
N ILE A 50 -6.94 1.32 8.97
CA ILE A 50 -6.01 1.07 7.86
C ILE A 50 -4.66 1.75 8.11
N SER A 51 -4.69 3.03 8.47
CA SER A 51 -3.50 3.89 8.55
C SER A 51 -2.56 3.49 9.68
N ALA A 52 -3.08 3.07 10.83
CA ALA A 52 -2.27 2.64 11.98
C ALA A 52 -1.36 1.44 11.61
N TYR A 53 -1.91 0.45 10.92
CA TYR A 53 -1.15 -0.69 10.39
C TYR A 53 -0.08 -0.24 9.38
N ALA A 54 -0.48 0.56 8.39
CA ALA A 54 0.41 1.00 7.32
C ALA A 54 1.55 1.89 7.84
N LEU A 55 1.26 2.81 8.78
CA LEU A 55 2.27 3.68 9.42
C LEU A 55 3.26 2.90 10.26
N SER A 56 2.78 1.98 11.11
CA SER A 56 3.66 1.11 11.91
C SER A 56 4.59 0.30 11.02
N LEU A 57 4.05 -0.24 9.92
CA LEU A 57 4.81 -1.00 8.95
C LEU A 57 5.84 -0.11 8.23
N ALA A 58 5.46 1.08 7.77
CA ALA A 58 6.35 2.04 7.12
C ALA A 58 7.51 2.47 8.00
N ALA A 59 7.22 2.83 9.25
CA ALA A 59 8.21 3.33 10.20
C ALA A 59 9.23 2.24 10.61
N LEU A 60 8.80 0.98 10.72
CA LEU A 60 9.59 -0.08 11.32
C LEU A 60 10.24 -1.05 10.33
N ILE A 61 9.90 -1.04 9.03
CA ILE A 61 10.57 -1.89 8.04
C ILE A 61 12.10 -1.69 8.02
N PRO A 62 12.64 -0.44 7.96
CA PRO A 62 14.08 -0.25 7.91
C PRO A 62 14.78 -0.72 9.19
N LEU A 63 14.18 -0.45 10.35
CA LEU A 63 14.65 -0.91 11.65
C LEU A 63 14.66 -2.45 11.70
N SER A 64 13.58 -3.07 11.28
CA SER A 64 13.40 -4.52 11.32
C SER A 64 14.43 -5.27 10.50
N GLY A 65 14.81 -4.73 9.33
CA GLY A 65 15.90 -5.28 8.51
C GLY A 65 17.23 -5.29 9.26
N THR A 66 17.61 -4.16 9.85
CA THR A 66 18.88 -4.03 10.59
C THR A 66 18.91 -4.88 11.86
N LEU A 67 17.82 -4.90 12.63
CA LEU A 67 17.73 -5.73 13.83
C LEU A 67 17.77 -7.23 13.50
N GLY A 68 17.09 -7.65 12.44
CA GLY A 68 17.11 -9.03 11.97
C GLY A 68 18.50 -9.47 11.50
N ASP A 69 19.23 -8.60 10.81
CA ASP A 69 20.61 -8.86 10.41
C ASP A 69 21.53 -9.02 11.62
N ARG A 70 21.35 -8.21 12.66
CA ARG A 70 22.17 -8.23 13.88
C ARG A 70 21.83 -9.37 14.82
N PHE A 71 20.54 -9.58 15.13
CA PHE A 71 20.09 -10.55 16.15
C PHE A 71 19.79 -11.94 15.59
N GLY A 72 19.74 -12.08 14.27
CA GLY A 72 19.42 -13.32 13.56
C GLY A 72 18.10 -13.25 12.81
N ARG A 73 18.19 -13.46 11.51
CA ARG A 73 17.06 -13.30 10.57
C ARG A 73 15.91 -14.25 10.87
N LYS A 74 16.20 -15.52 11.15
CA LYS A 74 15.20 -16.53 11.52
C LYS A 74 14.47 -16.15 12.79
N ARG A 75 15.21 -15.82 13.87
CA ARG A 75 14.63 -15.49 15.18
C ARG A 75 13.76 -14.26 15.10
N PHE A 76 14.26 -13.21 14.44
CA PHE A 76 13.55 -11.96 14.31
C PHE A 76 12.31 -12.06 13.40
N PHE A 77 12.40 -12.87 12.33
CA PHE A 77 11.26 -13.18 11.48
C PHE A 77 10.18 -13.98 12.23
N ALA A 78 10.58 -15.03 13.00
CA ALA A 78 9.66 -15.81 13.82
C ALA A 78 8.98 -14.95 14.89
N ALA A 79 9.72 -14.05 15.56
CA ALA A 79 9.15 -13.07 16.48
C ALA A 79 8.14 -12.15 15.78
N GLY A 80 8.44 -11.70 14.55
CA GLY A 80 7.51 -10.93 13.73
C GLY A 80 6.21 -11.67 13.45
N MET A 81 6.28 -12.95 13.11
CA MET A 81 5.08 -13.78 12.94
C MET A 81 4.27 -13.95 14.23
N VAL A 82 4.93 -14.10 15.38
CA VAL A 82 4.26 -14.14 16.69
C VAL A 82 3.55 -12.82 16.96
N VAL A 83 4.23 -11.70 16.81
CA VAL A 83 3.65 -10.34 17.01
C VAL A 83 2.46 -10.12 16.07
N PHE A 84 2.59 -10.47 14.79
CA PHE A 84 1.50 -10.34 13.82
C PHE A 84 0.29 -11.20 14.19
N THR A 85 0.53 -12.46 14.60
CA THR A 85 -0.56 -13.39 14.98
C THR A 85 -1.25 -12.94 16.26
N LEU A 86 -0.50 -12.51 17.27
CA LEU A 86 -1.07 -11.93 18.50
C LEU A 86 -1.83 -10.63 18.23
N GLY A 87 -1.28 -9.78 17.33
CA GLY A 87 -1.97 -8.58 16.85
C GLY A 87 -3.29 -8.92 16.15
N SER A 88 -3.33 -9.96 15.31
CA SER A 88 -4.57 -10.45 14.71
C SER A 88 -5.58 -10.93 15.75
N VAL A 89 -5.15 -11.66 16.79
CA VAL A 89 -6.02 -12.06 17.90
C VAL A 89 -6.56 -10.82 18.64
N ALA A 90 -5.70 -9.85 18.93
CA ALA A 90 -6.11 -8.60 19.57
C ALA A 90 -7.13 -7.82 18.71
N CYS A 91 -6.91 -7.72 17.39
CA CYS A 91 -7.89 -7.13 16.47
C CYS A 91 -9.24 -7.86 16.51
N ALA A 92 -9.22 -9.20 16.50
CA ALA A 92 -10.43 -10.00 16.52
C ALA A 92 -11.24 -9.88 17.81
N LEU A 93 -10.60 -9.56 18.93
CA LEU A 93 -11.19 -9.41 20.26
C LEU A 93 -11.52 -7.95 20.61
N SER A 94 -11.21 -6.99 19.76
CA SER A 94 -11.45 -5.56 20.01
C SER A 94 -12.95 -5.28 20.14
N ALA A 95 -13.32 -4.53 21.19
CA ALA A 95 -14.68 -4.08 21.46
C ALA A 95 -14.91 -2.59 21.11
N SER A 96 -13.86 -1.87 20.73
CA SER A 96 -13.90 -0.45 20.35
C SER A 96 -12.92 -0.15 19.22
N ALA A 97 -13.15 0.98 18.50
CA ALA A 97 -12.22 1.44 17.47
C ALA A 97 -10.81 1.70 18.03
N VAL A 98 -10.72 2.30 19.21
CA VAL A 98 -9.42 2.61 19.83
C VAL A 98 -8.61 1.33 20.07
N GLU A 99 -9.26 0.28 20.59
CA GLU A 99 -8.62 -1.03 20.77
C GLU A 99 -8.21 -1.64 19.43
N LEU A 100 -9.09 -1.58 18.42
CA LEU A 100 -8.81 -2.10 17.09
C LEU A 100 -7.64 -1.34 16.44
N ILE A 101 -7.61 -0.01 16.50
CA ILE A 101 -6.53 0.83 15.96
C ILE A 101 -5.21 0.50 16.66
N ALA A 102 -5.20 0.38 18.00
CA ALA A 102 -4.00 0.01 18.75
C ALA A 102 -3.52 -1.41 18.39
N ALA A 103 -4.44 -2.38 18.27
CA ALA A 103 -4.13 -3.74 17.86
C ALA A 103 -3.59 -3.79 16.41
N ARG A 104 -4.13 -2.96 15.50
CA ARG A 104 -3.64 -2.79 14.13
C ARG A 104 -2.23 -2.21 14.09
N ALA A 105 -1.94 -1.21 14.92
CA ALA A 105 -0.59 -0.66 15.04
C ALA A 105 0.40 -1.76 15.52
N PHE A 106 0.02 -2.54 16.53
CA PHE A 106 0.83 -3.65 17.02
C PHE A 106 1.01 -4.76 15.97
N GLN A 107 -0.05 -5.12 15.24
CA GLN A 107 0.02 -6.08 14.13
C GLN A 107 0.98 -5.59 13.03
N GLY A 108 0.98 -4.27 12.74
CA GLY A 108 1.88 -3.63 11.78
C GLY A 108 3.37 -3.78 12.15
N VAL A 109 3.71 -3.78 13.44
CA VAL A 109 5.08 -4.10 13.91
C VAL A 109 5.50 -5.49 13.44
N GLY A 110 4.65 -6.50 13.66
CA GLY A 110 4.89 -7.86 13.19
C GLY A 110 5.04 -7.95 11.67
N GLY A 111 4.17 -7.26 10.94
CA GLY A 111 4.23 -7.15 9.48
C GLY A 111 5.54 -6.56 8.98
N ALA A 112 6.07 -5.52 9.66
CA ALA A 112 7.35 -4.88 9.33
C ALA A 112 8.53 -5.86 9.49
N MET A 113 8.56 -6.61 10.60
CA MET A 113 9.58 -7.61 10.88
C MET A 113 9.58 -8.72 9.83
N MET A 114 8.41 -9.20 9.43
CA MET A 114 8.26 -10.23 8.41
C MET A 114 8.66 -9.73 7.01
N SER A 115 8.15 -8.58 6.59
CA SER A 115 8.38 -8.00 5.26
C SER A 115 9.84 -7.67 5.00
N ALA A 116 10.55 -7.14 6.00
CA ALA A 116 11.95 -6.76 5.89
C ALA A 116 12.89 -7.97 5.64
N LEU A 117 12.56 -9.13 6.20
CA LEU A 117 13.46 -10.28 6.26
C LEU A 117 13.15 -11.38 5.26
N ALA A 118 11.92 -11.48 4.74
CA ALA A 118 11.49 -12.56 3.86
C ALA A 118 12.40 -12.73 2.63
N LEU A 119 12.69 -11.64 1.91
CA LEU A 119 13.57 -11.67 0.74
C LEU A 119 15.03 -12.00 1.09
N SER A 120 15.50 -11.55 2.25
CA SER A 120 16.85 -11.83 2.73
C SER A 120 17.02 -13.32 3.05
N ILE A 121 16.05 -13.93 3.73
CA ILE A 121 16.02 -15.37 4.03
C ILE A 121 15.97 -16.20 2.73
N LEU A 122 15.11 -15.82 1.78
CA LEU A 122 15.03 -16.50 0.47
C LEU A 122 16.34 -16.39 -0.32
N SER A 123 16.97 -15.22 -0.27
CA SER A 123 18.23 -14.97 -0.99
C SER A 123 19.39 -15.79 -0.48
N GLN A 124 19.33 -16.23 0.78
CA GLN A 124 20.34 -17.13 1.38
C GLN A 124 20.01 -18.61 1.15
N ALA A 125 18.72 -18.97 1.18
CA ALA A 125 18.31 -20.35 0.96
C ALA A 125 18.51 -20.81 -0.49
N TYR A 126 18.48 -19.88 -1.45
CA TYR A 126 18.52 -20.16 -2.88
C TYR A 126 19.61 -19.36 -3.59
N SER A 127 20.21 -19.92 -4.64
CA SER A 127 21.23 -19.28 -5.49
C SER A 127 20.88 -19.38 -6.97
N GLY A 128 21.47 -18.50 -7.80
CA GLY A 128 21.35 -18.54 -9.26
C GLY A 128 19.89 -18.53 -9.76
N LYS A 129 19.60 -19.37 -10.75
CA LYS A 129 18.26 -19.48 -11.36
C LYS A 129 17.18 -19.94 -10.36
N ALA A 130 17.55 -20.78 -9.37
CA ALA A 130 16.62 -21.25 -8.34
C ALA A 130 16.18 -20.11 -7.41
N ARG A 131 17.04 -19.11 -7.14
CA ARG A 131 16.69 -17.90 -6.38
C ARG A 131 15.64 -17.06 -7.13
N ALA A 132 15.85 -16.83 -8.42
CA ALA A 132 14.89 -16.08 -9.23
C ALA A 132 13.49 -16.75 -9.25
N SER A 133 13.48 -18.09 -9.38
CA SER A 133 12.24 -18.88 -9.32
C SER A 133 11.56 -18.80 -7.95
N ALA A 134 12.31 -18.92 -6.85
CA ALA A 134 11.77 -18.84 -5.49
C ALA A 134 11.17 -17.45 -5.19
N ILE A 135 11.85 -16.37 -5.61
CA ILE A 135 11.33 -15.01 -5.49
C ILE A 135 10.07 -14.83 -6.35
N GLY A 136 10.03 -15.41 -7.55
CA GLY A 136 8.85 -15.41 -8.41
C GLY A 136 7.64 -16.09 -7.76
N ILE A 137 7.83 -17.27 -7.15
CA ILE A 137 6.77 -17.98 -6.41
C ILE A 137 6.29 -17.14 -5.22
N TRP A 138 7.21 -16.59 -4.44
CA TRP A 138 6.89 -15.71 -3.31
C TRP A 138 6.08 -14.48 -3.73
N ALA A 139 6.45 -13.84 -4.84
CA ALA A 139 5.69 -12.72 -5.40
C ALA A 139 4.31 -13.15 -5.92
N THR A 140 4.19 -14.36 -6.47
CA THR A 140 2.89 -14.92 -6.88
C THR A 140 1.99 -15.16 -5.67
N CYS A 141 2.52 -15.70 -4.56
CA CYS A 141 1.76 -15.85 -3.30
C CYS A 141 1.30 -14.50 -2.75
N ALA A 142 2.13 -13.46 -2.89
CA ALA A 142 1.75 -12.08 -2.59
C ALA A 142 0.53 -11.63 -3.40
N GLY A 143 0.57 -11.83 -4.72
CA GLY A 143 -0.53 -11.49 -5.63
C GLY A 143 -1.82 -12.29 -5.34
N LEU A 144 -1.68 -13.57 -4.99
CA LEU A 144 -2.81 -14.40 -4.59
C LEU A 144 -3.43 -13.92 -3.27
N GLY A 145 -2.62 -13.60 -2.25
CA GLY A 145 -3.10 -13.03 -0.98
C GLY A 145 -3.88 -11.74 -1.22
N PHE A 146 -3.33 -10.85 -2.03
CA PHE A 146 -3.99 -9.61 -2.41
C PHE A 146 -5.32 -9.83 -3.16
N GLY A 147 -5.34 -10.74 -4.15
CA GLY A 147 -6.50 -11.01 -4.98
C GLY A 147 -7.61 -11.78 -4.28
N LEU A 148 -7.26 -12.69 -3.36
CA LEU A 148 -8.24 -13.52 -2.64
C LEU A 148 -8.83 -12.83 -1.41
N GLY A 149 -8.17 -11.81 -0.87
CA GLY A 149 -8.62 -11.12 0.35
C GLY A 149 -10.09 -10.71 0.33
N PRO A 150 -10.56 -9.99 -0.70
CA PRO A 150 -11.96 -9.56 -0.77
C PRO A 150 -12.97 -10.72 -0.85
N VAL A 151 -12.63 -11.79 -1.55
CA VAL A 151 -13.50 -12.97 -1.67
C VAL A 151 -13.56 -13.73 -0.35
N VAL A 152 -12.40 -14.00 0.25
CA VAL A 152 -12.30 -14.66 1.56
C VAL A 152 -12.98 -13.78 2.63
N GLY A 153 -12.74 -12.48 2.59
CA GLY A 153 -13.39 -11.51 3.49
C GLY A 153 -14.90 -11.53 3.36
N GLY A 154 -15.42 -11.47 2.13
CA GLY A 154 -16.86 -11.52 1.90
C GLY A 154 -17.52 -12.80 2.38
N LEU A 155 -16.85 -13.95 2.21
CA LEU A 155 -17.33 -15.25 2.72
C LEU A 155 -17.34 -15.29 4.25
N LEU A 156 -16.24 -14.89 4.88
CA LEU A 156 -16.09 -14.90 6.34
C LEU A 156 -17.09 -13.95 7.02
N LEU A 157 -17.23 -12.75 6.49
CA LEU A 157 -18.17 -11.73 6.98
C LEU A 157 -19.62 -12.22 6.93
N GLY A 158 -20.01 -12.93 5.86
CA GLY A 158 -21.37 -13.42 5.69
C GLY A 158 -21.76 -14.52 6.68
N VAL A 159 -20.78 -15.24 7.28
CA VAL A 159 -21.04 -16.40 8.15
C VAL A 159 -20.67 -16.11 9.61
N PHE A 160 -19.55 -15.43 9.86
CA PHE A 160 -18.93 -15.33 11.19
C PHE A 160 -18.76 -13.90 11.72
N GLY A 161 -19.18 -12.88 10.94
CA GLY A 161 -18.99 -11.47 11.31
C GLY A 161 -17.56 -10.95 11.06
N TRP A 162 -17.34 -9.66 11.36
CA TRP A 162 -16.10 -8.96 10.97
C TRP A 162 -14.83 -9.47 11.70
N SER A 163 -14.93 -9.91 12.94
CA SER A 163 -13.77 -10.42 13.69
C SER A 163 -13.11 -11.63 13.03
N SER A 164 -13.87 -12.39 12.23
CA SER A 164 -13.38 -13.58 11.53
C SER A 164 -12.27 -13.30 10.51
N ILE A 165 -12.24 -12.08 9.95
CA ILE A 165 -11.18 -11.68 9.02
C ILE A 165 -9.79 -11.62 9.67
N PHE A 166 -9.75 -11.41 10.98
CA PHE A 166 -8.51 -11.45 11.76
C PHE A 166 -8.23 -12.87 12.26
N TRP A 167 -9.24 -13.62 12.66
CA TRP A 167 -9.09 -15.01 13.08
C TRP A 167 -8.50 -15.90 12.00
N VAL A 168 -8.75 -15.63 10.72
CA VAL A 168 -8.18 -16.39 9.60
C VAL A 168 -6.64 -16.37 9.59
N ASN A 169 -6.01 -15.31 10.10
CA ASN A 169 -4.55 -15.21 10.18
C ASN A 169 -3.94 -16.18 11.22
N VAL A 170 -4.69 -16.57 12.24
CA VAL A 170 -4.17 -17.37 13.37
C VAL A 170 -3.66 -18.75 12.94
N PRO A 171 -4.46 -19.59 12.22
CA PRO A 171 -3.96 -20.90 11.78
C PRO A 171 -2.77 -20.80 10.84
N PHE A 172 -2.75 -19.83 9.93
CA PHE A 172 -1.60 -19.59 9.05
C PHE A 172 -0.39 -19.08 9.84
N GLY A 173 -0.60 -18.22 10.84
CA GLY A 173 0.46 -17.72 11.72
C GLY A 173 1.11 -18.86 12.51
N VAL A 174 0.32 -19.71 13.15
CA VAL A 174 0.82 -20.88 13.90
C VAL A 174 1.60 -21.82 12.99
N ALA A 175 1.06 -22.16 11.80
CA ALA A 175 1.74 -23.01 10.84
C ALA A 175 3.05 -22.37 10.36
N GLY A 176 3.06 -21.08 10.05
CA GLY A 176 4.24 -20.35 9.61
C GLY A 176 5.30 -20.22 10.69
N ILE A 177 4.92 -19.98 11.96
CA ILE A 177 5.85 -20.00 13.10
C ILE A 177 6.49 -21.38 13.23
N ALA A 178 5.69 -22.44 13.24
CA ALA A 178 6.18 -23.82 13.36
C ALA A 178 7.17 -24.15 12.23
N LEU A 179 6.84 -23.83 10.98
CA LEU A 179 7.74 -24.00 9.83
C LEU A 179 9.02 -23.16 9.97
N THR A 180 8.88 -21.89 10.36
CA THR A 180 10.04 -21.00 10.51
C THR A 180 11.01 -21.53 11.57
N VAL A 181 10.51 -21.91 12.73
CA VAL A 181 11.33 -22.39 13.84
C VAL A 181 12.00 -23.73 13.53
N THR A 182 11.33 -24.63 12.81
CA THR A 182 11.85 -25.98 12.54
C THR A 182 12.76 -26.04 11.32
N VAL A 183 12.47 -25.25 10.27
CA VAL A 183 13.07 -25.47 8.94
C VAL A 183 14.03 -24.37 8.51
N VAL A 184 13.73 -23.10 8.83
CA VAL A 184 14.55 -21.96 8.37
C VAL A 184 15.93 -22.00 9.05
N PRO A 185 17.03 -21.93 8.30
CA PRO A 185 18.36 -21.83 8.90
C PRO A 185 18.57 -20.45 9.51
N GLU A 186 19.24 -20.41 10.66
CA GLU A 186 19.64 -19.14 11.25
C GLU A 186 20.76 -18.51 10.41
N SER A 187 20.69 -17.19 10.28
CA SER A 187 21.71 -16.41 9.60
C SER A 187 21.83 -15.02 10.19
N ARG A 188 23.04 -14.54 10.30
CA ARG A 188 23.39 -13.23 10.85
C ARG A 188 24.39 -12.54 9.93
N ASN A 189 24.39 -11.23 9.94
CA ASN A 189 25.47 -10.44 9.36
C ASN A 189 26.17 -9.69 10.50
N PRO A 190 27.42 -10.07 10.85
CA PRO A 190 28.15 -9.39 11.94
C PRO A 190 28.50 -7.92 11.63
N ASP A 191 28.62 -7.57 10.34
CA ASP A 191 28.98 -6.23 9.88
C ASP A 191 27.75 -5.32 9.72
N THR A 192 26.88 -5.27 10.73
CA THR A 192 25.70 -4.41 10.69
C THR A 192 26.02 -2.97 11.06
N ARG A 193 25.51 -2.03 10.26
CA ARG A 193 25.58 -0.60 10.57
C ARG A 193 24.75 -0.28 11.82
N PRO A 194 25.16 0.71 12.63
CA PRO A 194 24.33 1.22 13.71
C PRO A 194 22.96 1.67 13.20
N VAL A 195 21.95 1.47 14.06
CA VAL A 195 20.56 1.85 13.75
C VAL A 195 20.39 3.34 14.04
N ASP A 196 19.85 4.09 13.08
CA ASP A 196 19.44 5.48 13.32
C ASP A 196 18.07 5.55 14.03
N VAL A 197 18.07 5.27 15.33
CA VAL A 197 16.84 5.32 16.15
C VAL A 197 16.23 6.73 16.14
N ARG A 198 17.05 7.80 16.08
CA ARG A 198 16.55 9.18 16.04
C ARG A 198 15.79 9.46 14.74
N GLY A 199 16.35 9.08 13.61
CA GLY A 199 15.67 9.21 12.31
C GLY A 199 14.34 8.46 12.27
N ILE A 200 14.30 7.23 12.84
CA ILE A 200 13.07 6.44 12.92
C ILE A 200 12.01 7.15 13.76
N VAL A 201 12.36 7.61 14.96
CA VAL A 201 11.41 8.29 15.86
C VAL A 201 10.89 9.59 15.25
N ILE A 202 11.77 10.42 14.67
CA ILE A 202 11.37 11.69 14.05
C ILE A 202 10.46 11.44 12.85
N SER A 203 10.80 10.50 11.97
CA SER A 203 9.98 10.19 10.78
C SER A 203 8.63 9.59 11.16
N ALA A 204 8.59 8.66 12.12
CA ALA A 204 7.36 8.06 12.61
C ALA A 204 6.44 9.10 13.27
N ALA A 205 6.98 9.93 14.16
CA ALA A 205 6.24 11.01 14.82
C ALA A 205 5.70 12.04 13.79
N GLY A 206 6.53 12.40 12.80
CA GLY A 206 6.13 13.31 11.72
C GLY A 206 5.00 12.76 10.85
N LEU A 207 5.08 11.49 10.46
CA LEU A 207 4.01 10.83 9.70
C LEU A 207 2.72 10.69 10.52
N LEU A 208 2.84 10.31 11.81
CA LEU A 208 1.68 10.21 12.71
C LEU A 208 0.99 11.56 12.90
N ALA A 209 1.75 12.63 13.17
CA ALA A 209 1.19 13.97 13.38
C ALA A 209 0.50 14.49 12.10
N LEU A 210 1.13 14.30 10.92
CA LEU A 210 0.57 14.71 9.64
C LEU A 210 -0.74 13.94 9.34
N THR A 211 -0.70 12.61 9.49
CA THR A 211 -1.88 11.75 9.23
C THR A 211 -3.00 12.07 10.21
N PHE A 212 -2.68 12.27 11.50
CA PHE A 212 -3.66 12.67 12.50
C PHE A 212 -4.37 13.98 12.12
N GLY A 213 -3.61 15.04 11.79
CA GLY A 213 -4.20 16.32 11.40
C GLY A 213 -5.09 16.23 10.16
N LEU A 214 -4.71 15.40 9.18
CA LEU A 214 -5.49 15.19 7.96
C LEU A 214 -6.79 14.39 8.21
N ILE A 215 -6.74 13.31 8.99
CA ILE A 215 -7.94 12.52 9.33
C ILE A 215 -8.86 13.35 10.23
N GLU A 216 -8.30 14.07 11.23
CA GLU A 216 -9.08 14.91 12.13
C GLU A 216 -9.78 16.05 11.41
N SER A 217 -9.26 16.52 10.28
CA SER A 217 -9.91 17.57 9.49
C SER A 217 -11.28 17.15 8.93
N SER A 218 -11.52 15.85 8.74
CA SER A 218 -12.81 15.31 8.30
C SER A 218 -13.87 15.31 9.41
N SER A 219 -13.46 15.27 10.68
CA SER A 219 -14.35 15.26 11.85
C SER A 219 -14.51 16.65 12.48
N SER A 220 -13.40 17.42 12.63
CA SER A 220 -13.35 18.67 13.41
C SER A 220 -13.35 19.95 12.57
N SER A 221 -13.46 19.89 11.24
CA SER A 221 -13.36 21.02 10.32
C SER A 221 -11.96 21.63 10.16
N TRP A 222 -11.69 22.17 8.99
CA TRP A 222 -10.45 22.88 8.64
C TRP A 222 -10.21 24.18 9.45
N THR A 223 -11.19 24.64 10.24
CA THR A 223 -11.05 25.82 11.11
C THR A 223 -10.41 25.49 12.46
N SER A 224 -10.24 24.20 12.79
CA SER A 224 -9.69 23.75 14.07
C SER A 224 -8.19 24.06 14.18
N THR A 225 -7.79 24.74 15.26
CA THR A 225 -6.37 24.98 15.58
C THR A 225 -5.60 23.67 15.79
N ALA A 226 -6.24 22.64 16.33
CA ALA A 226 -5.63 21.35 16.57
C ALA A 226 -5.24 20.67 15.24
N VAL A 227 -6.07 20.75 14.19
CA VAL A 227 -5.81 20.24 12.85
C VAL A 227 -4.54 20.90 12.28
N TRP A 228 -4.50 22.23 12.25
CA TRP A 228 -3.34 22.95 11.70
C TRP A 228 -2.07 22.77 12.52
N ALA A 229 -2.19 22.73 13.86
CA ALA A 229 -1.05 22.48 14.74
C ALA A 229 -0.45 21.09 14.48
N SER A 230 -1.29 20.05 14.29
CA SER A 230 -0.84 18.69 13.98
C SER A 230 -0.20 18.58 12.60
N ILE A 231 -0.78 19.21 11.57
CA ILE A 231 -0.21 19.26 10.23
C ILE A 231 1.14 19.99 10.24
N ALA A 232 1.21 21.17 10.89
CA ALA A 232 2.43 21.94 11.00
C ALA A 232 3.52 21.16 11.75
N ALA A 233 3.18 20.53 12.89
CA ALA A 233 4.10 19.68 13.64
C ALA A 233 4.61 18.50 12.78
N GLY A 234 3.72 17.85 12.04
CA GLY A 234 4.07 16.78 11.12
C GLY A 234 5.06 17.22 10.04
N LEU A 235 4.80 18.36 9.39
CA LEU A 235 5.69 18.91 8.35
C LEU A 235 7.05 19.33 8.93
N VAL A 236 7.07 19.97 10.11
CA VAL A 236 8.32 20.36 10.80
C VAL A 236 9.14 19.13 11.17
N LEU A 237 8.50 18.07 11.70
CA LEU A 237 9.21 16.83 12.05
C LEU A 237 9.74 16.12 10.80
N LEU A 238 8.98 16.06 9.69
CA LEU A 238 9.46 15.48 8.44
C LEU A 238 10.60 16.30 7.81
N ALA A 239 10.53 17.62 7.87
CA ALA A 239 11.64 18.48 7.46
C ALA A 239 12.87 18.27 8.35
N SER A 240 12.69 18.14 9.67
CA SER A 240 13.74 17.81 10.63
C SER A 240 14.35 16.43 10.38
N PHE A 241 13.53 15.45 9.99
CA PHE A 241 14.00 14.13 9.55
C PHE A 241 14.91 14.24 8.32
N VAL A 242 14.49 14.97 7.27
CA VAL A 242 15.31 15.18 6.06
C VAL A 242 16.62 15.90 6.39
N TRP A 243 16.59 16.88 7.30
CA TRP A 243 17.77 17.60 7.77
C TRP A 243 18.71 16.68 8.56
N TRP A 244 18.14 15.86 9.48
CA TRP A 244 18.89 14.87 10.26
C TRP A 244 19.55 13.83 9.35
N GLU A 245 18.79 13.26 8.41
CA GLU A 245 19.23 12.23 7.48
C GLU A 245 20.45 12.66 6.65
N ARG A 246 20.54 13.97 6.32
CA ARG A 246 21.70 14.54 5.60
C ARG A 246 22.95 14.65 6.47
N ARG A 247 22.83 14.59 7.79
CA ARG A 247 23.92 14.78 8.76
C ARG A 247 24.22 13.55 9.59
N ALA A 248 23.31 12.59 9.62
CA ALA A 248 23.48 11.37 10.37
C ALA A 248 24.72 10.61 9.91
N PRO A 249 25.56 10.12 10.84
CA PRO A 249 26.75 9.32 10.49
C PRO A 249 26.36 7.98 9.84
N PHE A 250 25.19 7.46 10.19
CA PHE A 250 24.60 6.22 9.64
C PHE A 250 23.15 6.46 9.24
N PRO A 251 22.89 7.13 8.08
CA PRO A 251 21.55 7.46 7.67
C PRO A 251 20.74 6.21 7.37
N MET A 252 19.41 6.24 7.67
CA MET A 252 18.47 5.16 7.32
C MET A 252 18.45 4.93 5.82
N ILE A 253 18.51 6.03 5.05
CA ILE A 253 18.49 6.00 3.60
C ILE A 253 19.86 6.42 3.09
N PRO A 254 20.75 5.48 2.70
CA PRO A 254 22.09 5.82 2.25
C PRO A 254 22.04 6.85 1.11
N SER A 255 22.85 7.91 1.22
CA SER A 255 22.89 8.98 0.22
C SER A 255 23.18 8.46 -1.19
N GLN A 256 23.91 7.34 -1.32
CA GLN A 256 24.18 6.67 -2.58
C GLN A 256 22.88 6.20 -3.27
N VAL A 257 21.88 5.72 -2.50
CA VAL A 257 20.59 5.26 -3.03
C VAL A 257 19.70 6.44 -3.38
N VAL A 258 19.66 7.48 -2.52
CA VAL A 258 18.88 8.71 -2.78
C VAL A 258 19.35 9.45 -4.03
N LYS A 259 20.65 9.43 -4.33
CA LYS A 259 21.21 10.05 -5.54
C LYS A 259 20.81 9.34 -6.84
N LEU A 260 20.35 8.09 -6.75
CA LEU A 260 19.87 7.35 -7.92
C LEU A 260 18.50 7.90 -8.37
N ARG A 261 18.50 8.72 -9.40
CA ARG A 261 17.29 9.39 -9.91
C ARG A 261 16.15 8.38 -10.21
N ARG A 262 16.48 7.22 -10.77
CA ARG A 262 15.49 6.18 -11.06
C ARG A 262 14.86 5.62 -9.78
N PHE A 263 15.66 5.41 -8.75
CA PHE A 263 15.18 4.93 -7.46
C PHE A 263 14.22 5.92 -6.81
N THR A 264 14.65 7.18 -6.66
CA THR A 264 13.81 8.23 -6.02
C THR A 264 12.55 8.52 -6.82
N THR A 265 12.64 8.55 -8.16
CA THR A 265 11.45 8.65 -9.02
C THR A 265 10.50 7.47 -8.79
N SER A 266 11.03 6.24 -8.73
CA SER A 266 10.21 5.04 -8.49
C SER A 266 9.53 5.08 -7.14
N CYS A 267 10.21 5.54 -6.08
CA CYS A 267 9.61 5.77 -4.76
C CYS A 267 8.48 6.80 -4.81
N GLY A 268 8.67 7.92 -5.52
CA GLY A 268 7.65 8.94 -5.70
C GLY A 268 6.43 8.44 -6.48
N VAL A 269 6.63 7.73 -7.59
CA VAL A 269 5.54 7.08 -8.35
C VAL A 269 4.78 6.11 -7.47
N TYR A 270 5.49 5.29 -6.68
CA TYR A 270 4.90 4.28 -5.81
C TYR A 270 4.06 4.90 -4.70
N LEU A 271 4.59 5.96 -4.06
CA LEU A 271 3.89 6.74 -3.04
C LEU A 271 2.58 7.33 -3.57
N VAL A 272 2.67 8.11 -4.66
CA VAL A 272 1.51 8.82 -5.22
C VAL A 272 0.46 7.85 -5.76
N SER A 273 0.89 6.76 -6.41
CA SER A 273 -0.04 5.77 -6.94
C SER A 273 -0.76 4.99 -5.84
N TYR A 274 -0.05 4.59 -4.76
CA TYR A 274 -0.70 3.88 -3.64
C TYR A 274 -1.61 4.79 -2.81
N ALA A 275 -1.32 6.09 -2.75
CA ALA A 275 -2.24 7.08 -2.19
C ALA A 275 -3.61 7.04 -2.89
N ALA A 276 -3.59 7.05 -4.23
CA ALA A 276 -4.79 6.96 -5.04
C ALA A 276 -5.50 5.61 -4.89
N LEU A 277 -4.75 4.50 -4.99
CA LEU A 277 -5.31 3.15 -4.94
C LEU A 277 -6.08 2.90 -3.65
N THR A 278 -5.48 3.22 -2.50
CA THR A 278 -6.08 2.94 -1.18
C THR A 278 -7.41 3.66 -1.00
N ALA A 279 -7.48 4.92 -1.39
CA ALA A 279 -8.72 5.69 -1.32
C ALA A 279 -9.80 5.11 -2.25
N VAL A 280 -9.45 4.69 -3.47
CA VAL A 280 -10.40 4.05 -4.39
C VAL A 280 -10.97 2.77 -3.78
N TYR A 281 -10.13 1.90 -3.20
CA TYR A 281 -10.61 0.68 -2.53
C TYR A 281 -11.54 1.00 -1.36
N PHE A 282 -11.18 1.98 -0.53
CA PHE A 282 -11.94 2.39 0.64
C PHE A 282 -13.33 2.91 0.25
N TYR A 283 -13.38 3.95 -0.57
CA TYR A 283 -14.63 4.62 -0.89
C TYR A 283 -15.54 3.80 -1.81
N LEU A 284 -14.97 2.99 -2.71
CA LEU A 284 -15.76 2.09 -3.54
C LEU A 284 -16.44 1.00 -2.69
N THR A 285 -15.79 0.56 -1.61
CA THR A 285 -16.40 -0.38 -0.66
C THR A 285 -17.58 0.26 0.08
N LEU A 286 -17.42 1.50 0.56
CA LEU A 286 -18.50 2.24 1.23
C LEU A 286 -19.67 2.48 0.27
N LEU A 287 -19.40 2.90 -0.97
CA LEU A 287 -20.43 3.11 -1.98
C LEU A 287 -21.27 1.84 -2.19
N TYR A 288 -20.63 0.70 -2.41
CA TYR A 288 -21.37 -0.53 -2.68
C TYR A 288 -22.10 -1.10 -1.46
N GLN A 289 -21.50 -1.08 -0.27
CA GLN A 289 -22.09 -1.75 0.88
C GLN A 289 -23.07 -0.84 1.65
N ASP A 290 -22.76 0.43 1.84
CA ASP A 290 -23.56 1.32 2.68
C ASP A 290 -24.56 2.16 1.88
N VAL A 291 -24.28 2.46 0.61
CA VAL A 291 -25.19 3.20 -0.26
C VAL A 291 -26.01 2.25 -1.15
N ASP A 292 -25.35 1.37 -1.92
CA ASP A 292 -26.03 0.43 -2.83
C ASP A 292 -26.59 -0.81 -2.11
N GLY A 293 -26.26 -1.02 -0.82
CA GLY A 293 -26.77 -2.13 -0.02
C GLY A 293 -26.24 -3.51 -0.44
N TRP A 294 -25.08 -3.58 -1.10
CA TRP A 294 -24.48 -4.86 -1.48
C TRP A 294 -23.98 -5.62 -0.26
N THR A 295 -24.08 -6.94 -0.32
CA THR A 295 -23.40 -7.79 0.66
C THR A 295 -21.89 -7.72 0.48
N ALA A 296 -21.14 -7.95 1.57
CA ALA A 296 -19.68 -8.03 1.54
C ALA A 296 -19.17 -9.07 0.53
N LEU A 297 -19.88 -10.22 0.42
CA LEU A 297 -19.56 -11.25 -0.57
C LEU A 297 -19.73 -10.75 -2.01
N ARG A 298 -20.83 -10.06 -2.32
CA ARG A 298 -21.07 -9.49 -3.65
C ARG A 298 -20.00 -8.46 -3.99
N THR A 299 -19.64 -7.61 -3.05
CA THR A 299 -18.55 -6.63 -3.17
C THR A 299 -17.22 -7.36 -3.42
N GLY A 300 -16.89 -8.37 -2.63
CA GLY A 300 -15.66 -9.16 -2.79
C GLY A 300 -15.59 -9.88 -4.15
N LEU A 301 -16.69 -10.45 -4.62
CA LEU A 301 -16.76 -11.10 -5.93
C LEU A 301 -16.61 -10.09 -7.07
N SER A 302 -17.14 -8.88 -6.95
CA SER A 302 -16.97 -7.84 -7.99
C SER A 302 -15.51 -7.48 -8.19
N TRP A 303 -14.68 -7.55 -7.16
CA TRP A 303 -13.24 -7.26 -7.24
C TRP A 303 -12.47 -8.31 -8.04
N LEU A 304 -13.05 -9.47 -8.35
CA LEU A 304 -12.42 -10.43 -9.27
C LEU A 304 -12.26 -9.83 -10.67
N PHE A 305 -13.18 -8.96 -11.12
CA PHE A 305 -13.06 -8.25 -12.39
C PHE A 305 -11.84 -7.34 -12.45
N MET A 306 -11.25 -6.98 -11.31
CA MET A 306 -10.00 -6.23 -11.20
C MET A 306 -8.81 -7.17 -10.97
N ASN A 307 -8.94 -8.13 -10.06
CA ASN A 307 -7.82 -8.98 -9.65
C ASN A 307 -7.39 -9.97 -10.74
N VAL A 308 -8.32 -10.47 -11.55
CA VAL A 308 -8.00 -11.37 -12.67
C VAL A 308 -7.18 -10.64 -13.75
N PRO A 309 -7.60 -9.48 -14.30
CA PRO A 309 -6.75 -8.68 -15.20
C PRO A 309 -5.40 -8.30 -14.60
N PHE A 310 -5.35 -7.94 -13.31
CA PHE A 310 -4.09 -7.67 -12.61
C PHE A 310 -3.13 -8.86 -12.69
N LEU A 311 -3.57 -10.05 -12.31
CA LEU A 311 -2.73 -11.26 -12.32
C LEU A 311 -2.26 -11.63 -13.74
N VAL A 312 -3.15 -11.58 -14.72
CA VAL A 312 -2.83 -11.91 -16.12
C VAL A 312 -1.80 -10.95 -16.70
N VAL A 313 -1.99 -9.65 -16.47
CA VAL A 313 -1.10 -8.63 -17.01
C VAL A 313 0.25 -8.60 -16.25
N ALA A 314 0.24 -8.76 -14.93
CA ALA A 314 1.46 -8.80 -14.12
C ALA A 314 2.41 -9.93 -14.54
N GLN A 315 1.86 -11.11 -14.91
CA GLN A 315 2.66 -12.22 -15.45
C GLN A 315 3.25 -11.90 -16.84
N SER A 316 2.61 -11.02 -17.59
CA SER A 316 3.06 -10.57 -18.90
C SER A 316 4.10 -9.45 -18.86
N ALA A 317 4.38 -8.86 -17.69
CA ALA A 317 5.30 -7.73 -17.51
C ALA A 317 6.72 -8.01 -18.05
N GLY A 318 7.23 -9.24 -17.88
CA GLY A 318 8.51 -9.66 -18.43
C GLY A 318 8.54 -9.74 -19.97
N ARG A 319 7.41 -10.04 -20.61
CA ARG A 319 7.29 -10.01 -22.09
C ARG A 319 7.18 -8.56 -22.59
N LEU A 320 6.41 -7.75 -21.88
CA LEU A 320 6.18 -6.35 -22.21
C LEU A 320 7.48 -5.53 -22.18
N SER A 321 8.39 -5.84 -21.26
CA SER A 321 9.72 -5.20 -21.15
C SER A 321 10.66 -5.48 -22.33
N ARG A 322 10.35 -6.44 -23.20
CA ARG A 322 11.10 -6.69 -24.44
C ARG A 322 10.74 -5.69 -25.55
N TRP A 323 9.53 -5.16 -25.51
CA TRP A 323 8.99 -4.29 -26.55
C TRP A 323 8.91 -2.83 -26.14
N LEU A 324 8.66 -2.57 -24.85
CA LEU A 324 8.46 -1.24 -24.31
C LEU A 324 9.58 -0.83 -23.36
N SER A 325 9.91 0.45 -23.36
CA SER A 325 10.82 1.01 -22.36
C SER A 325 10.19 0.96 -20.97
N ALA A 326 11.02 0.89 -19.92
CA ALA A 326 10.56 0.92 -18.54
C ALA A 326 9.68 2.15 -18.24
N ARG A 327 10.02 3.31 -18.82
CA ARG A 327 9.24 4.53 -18.76
C ARG A 327 7.83 4.34 -19.34
N ALA A 328 7.72 3.72 -20.52
CA ALA A 328 6.43 3.50 -21.18
C ALA A 328 5.56 2.51 -20.40
N ILE A 329 6.15 1.48 -19.82
CA ILE A 329 5.46 0.49 -18.99
C ILE A 329 4.87 1.17 -17.73
N VAL A 330 5.68 1.94 -17.00
CA VAL A 330 5.24 2.57 -15.76
C VAL A 330 4.22 3.67 -16.05
N ALA A 331 4.53 4.60 -16.96
CA ALA A 331 3.62 5.70 -17.27
C ALA A 331 2.32 5.21 -17.94
N GLY A 332 2.41 4.29 -18.91
CA GLY A 332 1.24 3.71 -19.57
C GLY A 332 0.36 2.93 -18.59
N GLY A 333 0.96 2.13 -17.69
CA GLY A 333 0.22 1.44 -16.64
C GLY A 333 -0.50 2.39 -15.69
N CYS A 334 0.14 3.47 -15.24
CA CYS A 334 -0.50 4.52 -14.43
C CYS A 334 -1.67 5.19 -15.16
N LEU A 335 -1.53 5.50 -16.46
CA LEU A 335 -2.60 6.10 -17.27
C LEU A 335 -3.78 5.15 -17.48
N VAL A 336 -3.53 3.86 -17.72
CA VAL A 336 -4.59 2.85 -17.83
C VAL A 336 -5.33 2.70 -16.48
N THR A 337 -4.58 2.70 -15.36
CA THR A 337 -5.21 2.70 -14.02
C THR A 337 -6.04 3.97 -13.81
N ALA A 338 -5.51 5.14 -14.20
CA ALA A 338 -6.24 6.42 -14.10
C ALA A 338 -7.54 6.39 -14.91
N ALA A 339 -7.55 5.83 -16.11
CA ALA A 339 -8.75 5.67 -16.92
C ALA A 339 -9.81 4.80 -16.20
N GLY A 340 -9.39 3.71 -15.55
CA GLY A 340 -10.28 2.91 -14.70
C GLY A 340 -10.83 3.69 -13.52
N VAL A 341 -9.99 4.49 -12.85
CA VAL A 341 -10.39 5.34 -11.72
C VAL A 341 -11.35 6.44 -12.17
N PHE A 342 -11.11 7.08 -13.32
CA PHE A 342 -12.06 8.05 -13.88
C PHE A 342 -13.41 7.41 -14.23
N THR A 343 -13.42 6.14 -14.69
CA THR A 343 -14.67 5.41 -14.87
C THR A 343 -15.40 5.21 -13.53
N PHE A 344 -14.68 4.93 -12.43
CA PHE A 344 -15.30 4.83 -11.10
C PHE A 344 -15.88 6.16 -10.62
N SER A 345 -15.26 7.31 -10.93
CA SER A 345 -15.79 8.62 -10.51
C SER A 345 -17.15 8.96 -11.12
N THR A 346 -17.56 8.26 -12.19
CA THR A 346 -18.88 8.44 -12.81
C THR A 346 -19.97 7.52 -12.21
N LEU A 347 -19.60 6.64 -11.26
CA LEU A 347 -20.56 5.73 -10.63
C LEU A 347 -21.53 6.48 -9.72
N THR A 348 -22.79 6.14 -9.87
CA THR A 348 -23.89 6.55 -9.02
C THR A 348 -24.65 5.30 -8.56
N PRO A 349 -25.50 5.36 -7.52
CA PRO A 349 -26.26 4.21 -7.06
C PRO A 349 -27.11 3.50 -8.12
N SER A 350 -27.47 4.20 -9.20
CA SER A 350 -28.26 3.67 -10.31
C SER A 350 -27.44 3.26 -11.53
N SER A 351 -26.10 3.35 -11.46
CA SER A 351 -25.24 3.08 -12.62
C SER A 351 -25.27 1.61 -13.03
N PRO A 352 -25.33 1.31 -14.35
CA PRO A 352 -25.20 -0.07 -14.84
C PRO A 352 -23.89 -0.69 -14.42
N PHE A 353 -23.92 -1.93 -13.90
CA PHE A 353 -22.72 -2.62 -13.40
C PHE A 353 -21.62 -2.77 -14.46
N VAL A 354 -21.95 -2.75 -15.75
CA VAL A 354 -20.97 -2.81 -16.85
C VAL A 354 -19.97 -1.65 -16.82
N ILE A 355 -20.38 -0.46 -16.32
CA ILE A 355 -19.49 0.69 -16.15
C ILE A 355 -18.44 0.36 -15.08
N ALA A 356 -18.87 -0.21 -13.95
CA ALA A 356 -17.97 -0.65 -12.89
C ALA A 356 -17.02 -1.75 -13.38
N VAL A 357 -17.51 -2.74 -14.15
CA VAL A 357 -16.66 -3.80 -14.74
C VAL A 357 -15.59 -3.20 -15.65
N THR A 358 -15.93 -2.23 -16.49
CA THR A 358 -14.97 -1.52 -17.35
C THR A 358 -13.89 -0.85 -16.50
N GLY A 359 -14.29 -0.12 -15.44
CA GLY A 359 -13.38 0.48 -14.49
C GLY A 359 -12.46 -0.55 -13.81
N TYR A 360 -13.01 -1.67 -13.35
CA TYR A 360 -12.25 -2.76 -12.73
C TYR A 360 -11.20 -3.37 -13.66
N VAL A 361 -11.58 -3.68 -14.89
CA VAL A 361 -10.67 -4.28 -15.88
C VAL A 361 -9.52 -3.34 -16.20
N LEU A 362 -9.80 -2.06 -16.46
CA LEU A 362 -8.77 -1.04 -16.72
C LEU A 362 -7.87 -0.85 -15.50
N PHE A 363 -8.44 -0.72 -14.31
CA PHE A 363 -7.71 -0.58 -13.06
C PHE A 363 -6.77 -1.77 -12.83
N GLY A 364 -7.28 -3.00 -12.95
CA GLY A 364 -6.50 -4.23 -12.77
C GLY A 364 -5.39 -4.38 -13.80
N ALA A 365 -5.69 -4.16 -15.08
CA ALA A 365 -4.70 -4.24 -16.15
C ALA A 365 -3.60 -3.18 -15.99
N GLY A 366 -3.98 -1.95 -15.64
CA GLY A 366 -3.05 -0.86 -15.40
C GLY A 366 -2.13 -1.14 -14.21
N THR A 367 -2.69 -1.53 -13.05
CA THR A 367 -1.91 -1.86 -11.83
C THR A 367 -1.00 -3.06 -12.06
N GLY A 368 -1.47 -4.11 -12.76
CA GLY A 368 -0.66 -5.26 -13.18
C GLY A 368 0.50 -4.89 -14.10
N THR A 369 0.41 -3.76 -14.80
CA THR A 369 1.48 -3.26 -15.67
C THR A 369 2.53 -2.47 -14.87
N TRP A 370 2.11 -1.43 -14.12
CA TRP A 370 3.06 -0.49 -13.53
C TRP A 370 3.67 -0.98 -12.21
N ILE A 371 2.96 -1.77 -11.38
CA ILE A 371 3.50 -2.22 -10.07
C ILE A 371 4.79 -3.03 -10.23
N PRO A 372 4.83 -4.14 -11.01
CA PRO A 372 6.08 -4.85 -11.24
C PRO A 372 7.08 -4.02 -12.05
N GLY A 373 6.61 -3.16 -12.95
CA GLY A 373 7.45 -2.28 -13.75
C GLY A 373 8.27 -1.31 -12.90
N VAL A 374 7.63 -0.60 -11.98
CA VAL A 374 8.28 0.38 -11.11
C VAL A 374 9.23 -0.30 -10.10
N ALA A 375 8.87 -1.48 -9.58
CA ALA A 375 9.73 -2.24 -8.67
C ALA A 375 11.03 -2.69 -9.37
N ASN A 376 10.94 -3.16 -10.61
CA ASN A 376 12.10 -3.53 -11.41
C ASN A 376 13.02 -2.33 -11.67
N VAL A 377 12.45 -1.16 -12.00
CA VAL A 377 13.21 0.07 -12.24
C VAL A 377 13.89 0.54 -10.96
N ALA A 378 13.19 0.52 -9.83
CA ALA A 378 13.72 0.93 -8.54
C ALA A 378 15.00 0.17 -8.15
N MET A 379 15.03 -1.15 -8.40
CA MET A 379 16.14 -2.01 -7.96
C MET A 379 17.27 -2.14 -9.00
N ARG A 380 17.11 -1.61 -10.21
CA ARG A 380 18.03 -1.85 -11.33
C ARG A 380 19.45 -1.34 -11.07
N ASP A 381 19.56 -0.10 -10.59
CA ASP A 381 20.84 0.60 -10.42
C ASP A 381 21.36 0.53 -8.97
N VAL A 382 20.65 -0.17 -8.08
CA VAL A 382 21.00 -0.28 -6.66
C VAL A 382 22.16 -1.26 -6.46
N PRO A 383 23.23 -0.84 -5.77
CA PRO A 383 24.35 -1.73 -5.47
C PRO A 383 23.88 -2.97 -4.68
N PRO A 384 24.43 -4.17 -4.95
CA PRO A 384 24.01 -5.41 -4.29
C PRO A 384 24.04 -5.34 -2.75
N GLY A 385 25.03 -4.65 -2.17
CA GLY A 385 25.17 -4.47 -0.71
C GLY A 385 24.11 -3.56 -0.09
N LEU A 386 23.38 -2.77 -0.89
CA LEU A 386 22.34 -1.84 -0.44
C LEU A 386 20.91 -2.27 -0.84
N SER A 387 20.78 -3.43 -1.50
CA SER A 387 19.50 -3.89 -2.04
C SER A 387 18.42 -4.09 -0.98
N GLY A 388 18.78 -4.58 0.21
CA GLY A 388 17.86 -4.74 1.34
C GLY A 388 17.32 -3.40 1.84
N THR A 389 18.21 -2.44 2.09
CA THR A 389 17.84 -1.08 2.53
C THR A 389 16.99 -0.36 1.47
N ALA A 390 17.39 -0.43 0.19
CA ALA A 390 16.63 0.17 -0.90
C ALA A 390 15.23 -0.45 -1.02
N SER A 391 15.10 -1.78 -0.92
CA SER A 391 13.82 -2.46 -0.91
C SER A 391 12.94 -2.01 0.26
N GLY A 392 13.53 -1.84 1.46
CA GLY A 392 12.86 -1.31 2.64
C GLY A 392 12.29 0.09 2.39
N VAL A 393 13.11 1.02 1.88
CA VAL A 393 12.69 2.39 1.55
C VAL A 393 11.60 2.41 0.48
N PHE A 394 11.73 1.60 -0.56
CA PHE A 394 10.72 1.48 -1.61
C PHE A 394 9.37 1.00 -1.07
N ASN A 395 9.37 -0.04 -0.19
CA ASN A 395 8.15 -0.52 0.46
C ASN A 395 7.60 0.50 1.48
N ALA A 396 8.45 1.22 2.21
CA ALA A 396 8.03 2.30 3.10
C ALA A 396 7.31 3.41 2.32
N SER A 397 7.79 3.78 1.12
CA SER A 397 7.12 4.76 0.25
C SER A 397 5.69 4.33 -0.09
N ARG A 398 5.45 3.04 -0.32
CA ARG A 398 4.11 2.48 -0.52
C ARG A 398 3.22 2.69 0.69
N GLN A 399 3.70 2.36 1.88
CA GLN A 399 2.92 2.44 3.10
C GLN A 399 2.61 3.89 3.51
N VAL A 400 3.58 4.79 3.34
CA VAL A 400 3.36 6.24 3.51
C VAL A 400 2.29 6.73 2.53
N GLY A 401 2.37 6.32 1.25
CA GLY A 401 1.35 6.61 0.25
C GLY A 401 -0.03 6.13 0.70
N THR A 402 -0.13 4.89 1.18
CA THR A 402 -1.38 4.31 1.70
C THR A 402 -2.01 5.18 2.80
N SER A 403 -1.24 5.54 3.84
CA SER A 403 -1.77 6.28 5.00
C SER A 403 -2.07 7.74 4.68
N VAL A 404 -1.08 8.46 4.15
CA VAL A 404 -1.24 9.90 3.86
C VAL A 404 -2.24 10.14 2.74
N GLY A 405 -2.26 9.25 1.74
CA GLY A 405 -3.18 9.35 0.63
C GLY A 405 -4.64 9.15 1.05
N LEU A 406 -4.90 8.14 1.90
CA LEU A 406 -6.24 7.92 2.42
C LEU A 406 -6.72 9.14 3.23
N ALA A 407 -5.86 9.67 4.12
CA ALA A 407 -6.20 10.83 4.93
C ALA A 407 -6.46 12.11 4.09
N ILE A 408 -5.65 12.38 3.04
CA ILE A 408 -5.86 13.55 2.17
C ILE A 408 -7.15 13.39 1.37
N LEU A 409 -7.36 12.23 0.74
CA LEU A 409 -8.54 12.00 -0.09
C LEU A 409 -9.80 11.87 0.74
N GLY A 410 -9.68 11.39 2.00
CA GLY A 410 -10.75 11.38 2.98
C GLY A 410 -11.20 12.79 3.38
N ALA A 411 -10.25 13.66 3.64
CA ALA A 411 -10.57 15.07 3.93
C ALA A 411 -11.26 15.77 2.75
N ILE A 412 -10.82 15.48 1.51
CA ILE A 412 -11.44 16.01 0.27
C ILE A 412 -12.86 15.48 0.11
N GLU A 413 -13.06 14.16 0.32
CA GLU A 413 -14.38 13.53 0.26
C GLU A 413 -15.34 14.17 1.26
N ALA A 414 -14.92 14.22 2.53
CA ALA A 414 -15.75 14.74 3.63
C ALA A 414 -16.14 16.22 3.42
N ASP A 415 -15.23 17.04 2.93
CA ASP A 415 -15.52 18.45 2.62
C ASP A 415 -16.53 18.58 1.46
N ALA A 416 -16.33 17.83 0.38
CA ALA A 416 -17.23 17.84 -0.77
C ALA A 416 -18.61 17.29 -0.42
N ALA A 417 -18.72 16.18 0.31
CA ALA A 417 -19.99 15.61 0.76
C ALA A 417 -20.74 16.56 1.71
N THR A 418 -20.04 17.12 2.71
CA THR A 418 -20.64 18.07 3.66
C THR A 418 -21.06 19.38 3.00
N SER A 419 -20.36 19.83 1.98
CA SER A 419 -20.72 21.03 1.20
C SER A 419 -22.09 20.86 0.53
N VAL A 420 -22.29 19.75 -0.19
CA VAL A 420 -23.58 19.42 -0.83
C VAL A 420 -24.68 19.24 0.22
N TRP A 421 -24.38 18.53 1.30
CA TRP A 421 -25.34 18.34 2.38
C TRP A 421 -25.78 19.66 3.02
N ARG A 422 -24.85 20.58 3.31
CA ARG A 422 -25.14 21.91 3.87
C ARG A 422 -26.01 22.75 2.93
N SER A 423 -25.78 22.68 1.62
CA SER A 423 -26.63 23.38 0.65
C SER A 423 -28.08 22.84 0.68
N HIS A 424 -28.24 21.51 0.80
CA HIS A 424 -29.57 20.91 0.97
C HIS A 424 -30.24 21.35 2.28
N VAL A 425 -29.48 21.31 3.40
CA VAL A 425 -29.98 21.74 4.72
C VAL A 425 -30.37 23.20 4.76
N ALA A 426 -29.77 24.08 3.95
CA ALA A 426 -30.09 25.49 3.89
C ALA A 426 -31.55 25.75 3.43
N HIS A 427 -32.14 24.83 2.67
CA HIS A 427 -33.54 24.90 2.21
C HIS A 427 -34.55 24.38 3.23
N LEU A 428 -34.10 23.76 4.33
CA LEU A 428 -34.96 23.29 5.42
C LEU A 428 -35.23 24.44 6.42
N ALA A 429 -36.35 24.34 7.15
CA ALA A 429 -36.74 25.35 8.13
C ALA A 429 -36.79 24.80 9.56
N GLY A 430 -36.62 25.66 10.55
CA GLY A 430 -36.84 25.38 11.97
C GLY A 430 -36.02 24.19 12.53
N ALA A 431 -36.67 23.36 13.31
CA ALA A 431 -36.07 22.21 13.97
C ALA A 431 -35.49 21.16 12.98
N ALA A 432 -36.12 21.01 11.80
CA ALA A 432 -35.62 20.10 10.76
C ALA A 432 -34.25 20.53 10.23
N ARG A 433 -33.99 21.81 10.07
CA ARG A 433 -32.69 22.35 9.67
C ARG A 433 -31.61 22.05 10.70
N GLN A 434 -31.93 22.25 11.99
CA GLN A 434 -30.97 22.03 13.06
C GLN A 434 -30.64 20.54 13.21
N ALA A 435 -31.63 19.65 13.15
CA ALA A 435 -31.44 18.21 13.18
C ALA A 435 -30.63 17.73 11.98
N ALA A 436 -30.90 18.22 10.77
CA ALA A 436 -30.20 17.86 9.56
C ALA A 436 -28.73 18.36 9.55
N ALA A 437 -28.48 19.58 10.07
CA ALA A 437 -27.10 20.10 10.17
C ALA A 437 -26.20 19.20 11.02
N GLY A 438 -26.73 18.61 12.09
CA GLY A 438 -26.01 17.64 12.94
C GLY A 438 -25.68 16.30 12.26
N GLN A 439 -26.26 16.03 11.07
CA GLN A 439 -26.02 14.76 10.36
C GLN A 439 -24.91 14.85 9.30
N ALA A 440 -24.26 16.00 9.11
CA ALA A 440 -23.26 16.21 8.05
C ALA A 440 -22.12 15.17 8.10
N HIS A 441 -21.63 14.88 9.30
CA HIS A 441 -20.60 13.86 9.50
C HIS A 441 -21.08 12.44 9.15
N ASN A 442 -22.32 12.09 9.51
CA ASN A 442 -22.88 10.77 9.16
C ASN A 442 -23.06 10.62 7.64
N VAL A 443 -23.39 11.70 6.93
CA VAL A 443 -23.48 11.70 5.47
C VAL A 443 -22.11 11.46 4.83
N ALA A 444 -21.09 12.20 5.25
CA ALA A 444 -19.71 12.01 4.77
C ALA A 444 -19.16 10.63 5.10
N SER A 445 -19.62 10.01 6.19
CA SER A 445 -19.22 8.66 6.59
C SER A 445 -20.04 7.53 5.93
N ALA A 446 -20.86 7.82 4.91
CA ALA A 446 -21.80 6.89 4.28
C ALA A 446 -22.81 6.23 5.25
N ARG A 447 -22.99 6.77 6.47
CA ARG A 447 -23.90 6.19 7.50
C ARG A 447 -25.35 6.59 7.20
N ILE A 448 -25.81 6.32 5.97
CA ILE A 448 -27.11 6.74 5.48
C ILE A 448 -28.27 6.20 6.37
N SER A 449 -28.13 5.00 6.89
CA SER A 449 -29.11 4.40 7.81
C SER A 449 -29.30 5.21 9.10
N LEU A 450 -28.25 5.84 9.63
CA LEU A 450 -28.37 6.74 10.79
C LEU A 450 -29.06 8.05 10.45
N VAL A 451 -28.72 8.60 9.29
CA VAL A 451 -29.38 9.84 8.79
C VAL A 451 -30.88 9.60 8.64
N ILE A 452 -31.28 8.47 8.04
CA ILE A 452 -32.69 8.08 7.89
C ILE A 452 -33.39 7.89 9.24
N ARG A 453 -32.70 7.27 10.21
CA ARG A 453 -33.26 7.04 11.56
C ARG A 453 -33.60 8.35 12.27
N VAL A 454 -32.76 9.39 12.08
CA VAL A 454 -32.93 10.69 12.74
C VAL A 454 -33.90 11.61 11.97
N LEU A 455 -33.78 11.64 10.64
CA LEU A 455 -34.48 12.64 9.79
C LEU A 455 -35.65 12.03 9.00
N GLY A 456 -35.83 10.72 9.03
CA GLY A 456 -36.84 10.04 8.22
C GLY A 456 -36.35 9.68 6.81
N THR A 457 -37.13 8.82 6.14
CA THR A 457 -36.79 8.28 4.80
C THR A 457 -36.77 9.33 3.69
N GLY A 458 -37.46 10.47 3.88
CA GLY A 458 -37.47 11.56 2.89
C GLY A 458 -36.12 12.21 2.63
N GLN A 459 -35.15 12.07 3.54
CA GLN A 459 -33.80 12.64 3.38
C GLN A 459 -32.79 11.67 2.77
N ARG A 460 -33.21 10.45 2.47
CA ARG A 460 -32.35 9.38 1.95
C ARG A 460 -31.65 9.79 0.65
N ALA A 461 -32.41 10.23 -0.34
CA ALA A 461 -31.88 10.60 -1.65
C ALA A 461 -30.87 11.75 -1.56
N ALA A 462 -31.14 12.75 -0.72
CA ALA A 462 -30.24 13.88 -0.51
C ALA A 462 -28.91 13.44 0.17
N ALA A 463 -28.99 12.53 1.14
CA ALA A 463 -27.81 11.99 1.81
C ALA A 463 -26.96 11.11 0.86
N GLU A 464 -27.61 10.23 0.08
CA GLU A 464 -26.94 9.40 -0.94
C GLU A 464 -26.30 10.29 -2.03
N GLN A 465 -26.98 11.34 -2.47
CA GLN A 465 -26.44 12.29 -3.44
C GLN A 465 -25.21 13.03 -2.89
N ALA A 466 -25.28 13.51 -1.65
CA ALA A 466 -24.16 14.22 -1.01
C ALA A 466 -22.93 13.33 -0.85
N PHE A 467 -23.10 12.11 -0.34
CA PHE A 467 -22.00 11.14 -0.27
C PHE A 467 -21.45 10.78 -1.66
N SER A 468 -22.33 10.49 -2.63
CA SER A 468 -21.90 10.14 -4.00
C SER A 468 -21.12 11.26 -4.67
N HIS A 469 -21.44 12.53 -4.36
CA HIS A 469 -20.66 13.68 -4.83
C HIS A 469 -19.27 13.71 -4.19
N GLY A 470 -19.16 13.56 -2.87
CA GLY A 470 -17.88 13.47 -2.16
C GLY A 470 -17.01 12.34 -2.69
N TYR A 471 -17.60 11.16 -2.83
CA TYR A 471 -16.98 9.98 -3.46
C TYR A 471 -16.44 10.33 -4.86
N ALA A 472 -17.26 10.90 -5.74
CA ALA A 472 -16.86 11.21 -7.11
C ALA A 472 -15.69 12.20 -7.16
N VAL A 473 -15.69 13.24 -6.30
CA VAL A 473 -14.60 14.22 -6.18
C VAL A 473 -13.31 13.54 -5.70
N ALA A 474 -13.35 12.74 -4.62
CA ALA A 474 -12.18 12.05 -4.10
C ALA A 474 -11.58 11.08 -5.12
N VAL A 475 -12.42 10.31 -5.81
CA VAL A 475 -11.98 9.35 -6.85
C VAL A 475 -11.44 10.08 -8.09
N LEU A 476 -12.03 11.22 -8.47
CA LEU A 476 -11.49 12.07 -9.53
C LEU A 476 -10.07 12.56 -9.19
N VAL A 477 -9.87 13.07 -7.97
CA VAL A 477 -8.55 13.50 -7.50
C VAL A 477 -7.56 12.33 -7.46
N ALA A 478 -8.00 11.14 -7.04
CA ALA A 478 -7.18 9.92 -7.11
C ALA A 478 -6.74 9.61 -8.55
N GLY A 479 -7.63 9.75 -9.54
CA GLY A 479 -7.30 9.62 -10.96
C GLY A 479 -6.25 10.64 -11.41
N LEU A 480 -6.38 11.91 -10.98
CA LEU A 480 -5.39 12.96 -11.26
C LEU A 480 -4.03 12.66 -10.59
N CYS A 481 -4.01 12.10 -9.39
CA CYS A 481 -2.77 11.62 -8.76
C CYS A 481 -2.07 10.54 -9.60
N LEU A 482 -2.82 9.61 -10.20
CA LEU A 482 -2.25 8.60 -11.10
C LEU A 482 -1.71 9.20 -12.41
N VAL A 483 -2.37 10.23 -12.94
CA VAL A 483 -1.83 10.99 -14.08
C VAL A 483 -0.54 11.71 -13.68
N ALA A 484 -0.50 12.33 -12.51
CA ALA A 484 0.72 12.96 -11.98
C ALA A 484 1.85 11.93 -11.78
N ALA A 485 1.54 10.73 -11.29
CA ALA A 485 2.50 9.63 -11.20
C ALA A 485 3.03 9.20 -12.59
N ALA A 486 2.17 9.16 -13.61
CA ALA A 486 2.58 8.89 -14.99
C ALA A 486 3.51 9.99 -15.52
N VAL A 487 3.20 11.26 -15.29
CA VAL A 487 4.04 12.40 -15.66
C VAL A 487 5.39 12.31 -14.95
N LEU A 488 5.40 12.03 -13.64
CA LEU A 488 6.63 11.82 -12.87
C LEU A 488 7.47 10.67 -13.45
N ALA A 489 6.86 9.57 -13.87
CA ALA A 489 7.54 8.46 -14.52
C ALA A 489 8.14 8.88 -15.88
N VAL A 490 7.40 9.62 -16.70
CA VAL A 490 7.87 10.11 -18.01
C VAL A 490 9.11 10.99 -17.87
N PHE A 491 9.12 11.92 -16.92
CA PHE A 491 10.23 12.86 -16.76
C PHE A 491 11.38 12.29 -15.92
N GLY A 492 11.08 11.47 -14.89
CA GLY A 492 12.08 10.95 -13.97
C GLY A 492 12.86 9.75 -14.52
N LEU A 493 12.22 8.92 -15.38
CA LEU A 493 12.82 7.70 -15.92
C LEU A 493 13.44 7.88 -17.32
N ARG A 494 13.76 9.11 -17.71
CA ARG A 494 14.21 9.47 -19.08
C ARG A 494 15.55 8.86 -19.54
N HIS A 495 16.40 8.31 -18.67
CA HIS A 495 17.71 7.78 -19.02
C HIS A 495 17.71 6.27 -19.22
N ASP A 496 17.02 5.80 -20.25
CA ASP A 496 17.08 4.40 -20.70
C ASP A 496 17.92 4.29 -22.01
N ARG A 497 19.16 4.79 -21.99
CA ARG A 497 20.15 4.33 -22.97
C ARG A 497 20.49 2.89 -22.58
N ARG A 498 20.26 1.94 -23.48
CA ARG A 498 20.65 0.53 -23.32
C ARG A 498 22.17 0.44 -23.56
N PRO A 499 23.03 0.37 -22.51
CA PRO A 499 24.48 0.33 -22.70
C PRO A 499 24.92 -0.89 -23.53
N GLU A 500 24.16 -1.99 -23.43
CA GLU A 500 24.46 -3.22 -24.17
C GLU A 500 24.17 -3.13 -25.68
N LEU A 501 23.13 -2.40 -26.09
CA LEU A 501 22.83 -2.21 -27.52
C LEU A 501 23.75 -1.19 -28.17
N ASP A 502 24.21 -0.19 -27.41
CA ASP A 502 25.19 0.78 -27.87
C ASP A 502 26.59 0.13 -27.95
N ALA A 503 26.93 -0.75 -27.00
CA ALA A 503 28.17 -1.55 -27.07
C ALA A 503 28.16 -2.57 -28.23
N VAL A 504 27.04 -3.24 -28.49
CA VAL A 504 26.89 -4.15 -29.63
C VAL A 504 26.88 -3.36 -30.96
N ARG A 505 26.25 -2.18 -30.99
CA ARG A 505 26.29 -1.31 -32.18
C ARG A 505 27.70 -0.75 -32.44
N SER A 506 28.43 -0.31 -31.42
CA SER A 506 29.80 0.18 -31.58
C SER A 506 30.75 -0.93 -32.05
N LEU A 507 30.53 -2.18 -31.63
CA LEU A 507 31.27 -3.35 -32.13
C LEU A 507 30.86 -3.74 -33.57
N SER A 508 29.62 -3.47 -33.98
CA SER A 508 29.11 -3.79 -35.33
C SER A 508 29.40 -2.69 -36.36
N THR A 509 29.64 -1.47 -35.92
CA THR A 509 29.89 -0.33 -36.83
C THR A 509 31.37 0.02 -37.03
N GLY A 510 32.29 -0.68 -36.34
CA GLY A 510 33.74 -0.48 -36.54
C GLY A 510 34.24 0.94 -36.27
N ASP A 511 33.59 1.71 -35.38
CA ASP A 511 33.93 3.09 -35.08
C ASP A 511 35.28 3.17 -34.35
N PRO A 512 36.32 3.78 -34.96
CA PRO A 512 37.69 3.82 -34.42
C PRO A 512 37.84 4.74 -33.19
N GLY A 513 36.77 5.41 -32.74
CA GLY A 513 36.77 6.33 -31.59
C GLY A 513 36.38 5.69 -30.25
N SER A 514 36.17 4.38 -30.17
CA SER A 514 35.74 3.70 -28.92
C SER A 514 36.94 3.48 -27.98
N PRO A 515 36.79 3.80 -26.65
CA PRO A 515 37.88 3.59 -25.66
C PRO A 515 38.27 2.13 -25.41
N ALA A 516 37.66 1.16 -26.10
CA ALA A 516 38.03 -0.25 -26.06
C ALA A 516 39.22 -0.62 -26.98
N SER A 517 39.58 0.25 -27.97
CA SER A 517 40.69 -0.02 -28.89
C SER A 517 42.09 0.26 -28.30
N THR A 518 42.16 0.90 -27.13
CA THR A 518 43.44 1.32 -26.51
C THR A 518 44.03 0.26 -25.56
N ARG A 519 43.40 -0.90 -25.36
CA ARG A 519 43.90 -1.95 -24.43
C ARG A 519 44.48 -3.22 -25.09
N LEU A 520 44.54 -3.29 -26.40
CA LEU A 520 45.08 -4.46 -27.12
C LEU A 520 46.47 -4.23 -27.74
N GLY A 521 47.16 -3.18 -27.38
CA GLY A 521 48.46 -2.79 -27.98
C GLY A 521 49.66 -2.73 -27.02
N ALA A 522 49.71 -3.52 -25.93
CA ALA A 522 50.91 -3.60 -25.11
C ALA A 522 51.24 -5.08 -24.79
N SER A 523 51.95 -5.72 -25.70
CA SER A 523 52.74 -6.94 -25.41
C SER A 523 54.10 -6.50 -24.84
N PRO A 524 54.56 -6.98 -23.71
CA PRO A 524 55.92 -6.81 -23.27
C PRO A 524 56.75 -7.99 -23.80
N ASN A 525 57.59 -7.75 -24.78
CA ASN A 525 58.82 -8.51 -24.94
C ASN A 525 59.88 -7.83 -24.07
N GLY A 526 60.53 -8.65 -23.19
CA GLY A 526 61.66 -8.30 -22.37
C GLY A 526 61.69 -9.11 -21.12
#